data_5ad17413685556ebc6a694046f185863
#
_entry.id   5ad17413685556ebc6a694046f185863
#
_cell.length_a   1.000
_cell.length_b   1.000
_cell.length_c   1.000
_cell.angle_alpha   90.00
_cell.angle_beta   90.00
_cell.angle_gamma   90.00
#
_symmetry.space_group_name_H-M   'P 1'
#
loop_
_entity.id
_entity.type
_entity.pdbx_description
1 polymer ?
#
loop_
_entity_poly.entity_id
_entity_poly.type
_entity_poly.pdbx_seq_one_letter_code
_entity_poly.pdbx_strand_id
1 'polypeptide(L)'
;MADNGVIGRGNGLPWHLPDDLKRFKALTMGHAMLMGRKTWDSIGRPLPGRRSLVLTRSAGWHAPAAERVASLEEAAARAGAATLFVIGGAELFSIAWPIIGRLELTEVHAAPEGDVWLAGFDRADWRETFRERHDADARHAHPFSFVTLVRR
;
A
#
# COMPACT_ATOMS: atom_id res chain seq x y z
N MET A 1 -0.54 4.06 8.22
CA MET A 1 0.31 3.64 9.36
C MET A 1 -0.16 4.37 10.59
N ALA A 2 -0.43 3.64 11.64
CA ALA A 2 -0.79 4.22 12.94
C ALA A 2 0.42 4.81 13.66
N ASP A 3 0.18 5.57 14.73
CA ASP A 3 1.24 6.21 15.52
C ASP A 3 2.26 5.21 16.09
N ASN A 4 1.81 3.99 16.41
CA ASN A 4 2.68 2.89 16.89
C ASN A 4 3.32 2.06 15.77
N GLY A 5 3.19 2.47 14.51
CA GLY A 5 3.76 1.78 13.36
C GLY A 5 2.92 0.62 12.81
N VAL A 6 1.78 0.32 13.40
CA VAL A 6 0.89 -0.76 12.95
C VAL A 6 0.30 -0.42 11.59
N ILE A 7 0.28 -1.41 10.69
CA ILE A 7 -0.35 -1.33 9.36
C ILE A 7 -1.32 -2.47 9.08
N GLY A 8 -1.44 -3.45 9.97
CA GLY A 8 -2.33 -4.59 9.75
C GLY A 8 -2.71 -5.29 11.04
N ARG A 9 -3.87 -5.97 10.99
CA ARG A 9 -4.39 -6.81 12.04
C ARG A 9 -5.31 -7.88 11.45
N GLY A 10 -5.05 -9.14 11.78
CA GLY A 10 -5.90 -10.24 11.34
C GLY A 10 -6.07 -10.31 9.83
N ASN A 11 -5.01 -10.07 9.06
CA ASN A 11 -5.01 -10.05 7.59
C ASN A 11 -5.86 -8.92 6.96
N GLY A 12 -6.15 -7.89 7.74
CA GLY A 12 -6.89 -6.70 7.30
C GLY A 12 -6.31 -5.43 7.93
N LEU A 13 -7.10 -4.37 7.97
CA LEU A 13 -6.75 -3.10 8.60
C LEU A 13 -7.42 -2.98 9.96
N PRO A 14 -6.73 -2.44 10.99
CA PRO A 14 -7.30 -2.25 12.32
C PRO A 14 -8.22 -1.02 12.42
N TRP A 15 -8.48 -0.35 11.30
CA TRP A 15 -9.34 0.83 11.21
C TRP A 15 -10.23 0.72 9.98
N HIS A 16 -11.30 1.52 9.98
CA HIS A 16 -12.16 1.71 8.83
C HIS A 16 -12.24 3.21 8.51
N LEU A 17 -11.59 3.63 7.43
CA LEU A 17 -11.51 5.02 7.00
C LEU A 17 -11.97 5.11 5.54
N PRO A 18 -13.26 5.35 5.29
CA PRO A 18 -13.79 5.40 3.92
C PRO A 18 -13.08 6.40 2.99
N ASP A 19 -12.68 7.55 3.51
CA ASP A 19 -11.97 8.55 2.71
C ASP A 19 -10.55 8.12 2.33
N ASP A 20 -9.92 7.27 3.14
CA ASP A 20 -8.64 6.67 2.81
C ASP A 20 -8.75 5.69 1.64
N LEU A 21 -9.78 4.83 1.66
CA LEU A 21 -10.07 3.92 0.56
C LEU A 21 -10.38 4.68 -0.75
N LYS A 22 -11.07 5.79 -0.64
CA LYS A 22 -11.40 6.67 -1.77
C LYS A 22 -10.13 7.29 -2.38
N ARG A 23 -9.22 7.75 -1.51
CA ARG A 23 -7.92 8.27 -1.95
C ARG A 23 -7.07 7.19 -2.63
N PHE A 24 -7.00 6.01 -2.05
CA PHE A 24 -6.31 4.86 -2.63
C PHE A 24 -6.81 4.55 -4.05
N LYS A 25 -8.12 4.53 -4.22
CA LYS A 25 -8.73 4.33 -5.55
C LYS A 25 -8.33 5.44 -6.52
N ALA A 26 -8.40 6.70 -6.11
CA ALA A 26 -8.06 7.83 -6.96
C ALA A 26 -6.59 7.81 -7.39
N LEU A 27 -5.68 7.46 -6.48
CA LEU A 27 -4.24 7.39 -6.76
C LEU A 27 -3.90 6.27 -7.74
N THR A 28 -4.52 5.11 -7.58
CA THR A 28 -4.14 3.89 -8.31
C THR A 28 -4.89 3.71 -9.62
N MET A 29 -5.99 4.41 -9.83
CA MET A 29 -6.82 4.27 -11.02
C MET A 29 -6.01 4.50 -12.31
N GLY A 30 -6.11 3.57 -13.26
CA GLY A 30 -5.37 3.63 -14.52
C GLY A 30 -3.92 3.17 -14.44
N HIS A 31 -3.45 2.72 -13.28
CA HIS A 31 -2.07 2.30 -13.04
C HIS A 31 -1.96 0.82 -12.69
N ALA A 32 -0.75 0.35 -12.45
CA ALA A 32 -0.47 -1.00 -12.02
C ALA A 32 -0.25 -1.04 -10.50
N MET A 33 -0.77 -2.08 -9.86
CA MET A 33 -0.56 -2.34 -8.43
C MET A 33 0.25 -3.60 -8.27
N LEU A 34 1.33 -3.55 -7.51
CA LEU A 34 2.10 -4.71 -7.10
C LEU A 34 1.77 -5.08 -5.66
N MET A 35 1.43 -6.33 -5.44
CA MET A 35 1.07 -6.85 -4.14
C MET A 35 1.64 -8.24 -3.93
N GLY A 36 1.78 -8.65 -2.66
CA GLY A 36 2.03 -10.02 -2.30
C GLY A 36 0.76 -10.87 -2.43
N ARG A 37 0.92 -12.19 -2.44
CA ARG A 37 -0.22 -13.12 -2.56
C ARG A 37 -1.23 -12.96 -1.42
N LYS A 38 -0.77 -12.79 -0.18
CA LYS A 38 -1.68 -12.60 0.96
C LYS A 38 -2.53 -11.36 0.82
N THR A 39 -1.98 -10.28 0.28
CA THR A 39 -2.72 -9.06 -0.01
C THR A 39 -3.76 -9.30 -1.10
N TRP A 40 -3.41 -10.02 -2.16
CA TRP A 40 -4.36 -10.43 -3.19
C TRP A 40 -5.53 -11.21 -2.59
N ASP A 41 -5.24 -12.21 -1.75
CA ASP A 41 -6.27 -13.02 -1.09
C ASP A 41 -7.15 -12.17 -0.16
N SER A 42 -6.56 -11.22 0.55
CA SER A 42 -7.28 -10.30 1.45
C SER A 42 -8.25 -9.38 0.71
N ILE A 43 -7.85 -8.86 -0.45
CA ILE A 43 -8.72 -8.02 -1.28
C ILE A 43 -9.87 -8.86 -1.85
N GLY A 44 -9.61 -10.10 -2.21
CA GLY A 44 -10.60 -11.11 -2.60
C GLY A 44 -11.19 -10.95 -3.99
N ARG A 45 -10.81 -9.88 -4.73
CA ARG A 45 -11.31 -9.62 -6.08
C ARG A 45 -10.36 -8.69 -6.84
N PRO A 46 -10.36 -8.71 -8.19
CA PRO A 46 -9.70 -7.68 -8.98
C PRO A 46 -10.33 -6.31 -8.71
N LEU A 47 -9.48 -5.27 -8.63
CA LEU A 47 -9.95 -3.91 -8.49
C LEU A 47 -10.11 -3.27 -9.88
N PRO A 48 -11.33 -2.81 -10.25
CA PRO A 48 -11.58 -2.30 -11.59
C PRO A 48 -10.70 -1.10 -11.96
N GLY A 49 -10.28 -1.03 -13.23
CA GLY A 49 -9.49 0.08 -13.76
C GLY A 49 -8.02 0.07 -13.37
N ARG A 50 -7.54 -1.00 -12.75
CA ARG A 50 -6.14 -1.14 -12.31
C ARG A 50 -5.63 -2.52 -12.67
N ARG A 51 -4.36 -2.61 -13.08
CA ARG A 51 -3.71 -3.90 -13.28
C ARG A 51 -3.23 -4.44 -11.95
N SER A 52 -3.50 -5.70 -11.69
CA SER A 52 -3.02 -6.39 -10.48
C SER A 52 -1.85 -7.29 -10.83
N LEU A 53 -0.66 -6.95 -10.34
CA LEU A 53 0.54 -7.76 -10.42
C LEU A 53 0.77 -8.39 -9.05
N VAL A 54 0.94 -9.71 -9.01
CA VAL A 54 1.12 -10.46 -7.76
C VAL A 54 2.50 -11.10 -7.72
N LEU A 55 3.28 -10.68 -6.74
CA LEU A 55 4.62 -11.23 -6.51
C LEU A 55 4.51 -12.50 -5.67
N THR A 56 4.91 -13.63 -6.25
CA THR A 56 4.93 -14.91 -5.55
C THR A 56 6.03 -15.82 -6.10
N ARG A 57 6.63 -16.63 -5.22
CA ARG A 57 7.61 -17.64 -5.59
C ARG A 57 6.95 -18.86 -6.23
N SER A 58 5.65 -19.05 -6.05
CA SER A 58 4.93 -20.20 -6.59
C SER A 58 4.74 -20.07 -8.10
N ALA A 59 5.55 -20.77 -8.88
CA ALA A 59 5.53 -20.71 -10.33
C ALA A 59 4.21 -21.13 -10.96
N GLY A 60 3.48 -22.01 -10.30
CA GLY A 60 2.16 -22.49 -10.75
C GLY A 60 0.98 -21.63 -10.30
N TRP A 61 1.24 -20.59 -9.50
CA TRP A 61 0.15 -19.72 -9.04
C TRP A 61 -0.39 -18.86 -10.18
N HIS A 62 -1.67 -18.84 -10.30
CA HIS A 62 -2.36 -17.89 -11.16
C HIS A 62 -3.77 -17.60 -10.60
N ALA A 63 -4.34 -16.47 -11.01
CA ALA A 63 -5.73 -16.12 -10.71
C ALA A 63 -6.31 -15.31 -11.87
N PRO A 64 -7.63 -15.38 -12.10
CA PRO A 64 -8.28 -14.53 -13.09
C PRO A 64 -8.02 -13.04 -12.84
N ALA A 65 -7.72 -12.30 -13.89
CA ALA A 65 -7.46 -10.86 -13.85
C ALA A 65 -6.25 -10.45 -12.99
N ALA A 66 -5.34 -11.37 -12.69
CA ALA A 66 -4.06 -11.11 -12.04
C ALA A 66 -2.90 -11.58 -12.92
N GLU A 67 -1.79 -10.86 -12.84
CA GLU A 67 -0.54 -11.21 -13.53
C GLU A 67 0.48 -11.61 -12.47
N ARG A 68 0.99 -12.84 -12.55
CA ARG A 68 2.07 -13.28 -11.69
C ARG A 68 3.39 -12.64 -12.11
N VAL A 69 4.16 -12.15 -11.15
CA VAL A 69 5.54 -11.71 -11.35
C VAL A 69 6.46 -12.39 -10.34
N ALA A 70 7.71 -12.60 -10.75
CA ALA A 70 8.70 -13.29 -9.92
C ALA A 70 9.66 -12.32 -9.22
N SER A 71 9.68 -11.04 -9.61
CA SER A 71 10.60 -10.03 -9.07
C SER A 71 10.03 -8.63 -9.19
N LEU A 72 10.63 -7.69 -8.45
CA LEU A 72 10.31 -6.26 -8.57
C LEU A 72 10.68 -5.73 -9.97
N GLU A 73 11.78 -6.18 -10.52
CA GLU A 73 12.25 -5.79 -11.85
C GLU A 73 11.27 -6.22 -12.93
N GLU A 74 10.73 -7.43 -12.83
CA GLU A 74 9.70 -7.90 -13.74
C GLU A 74 8.42 -7.06 -13.63
N ALA A 75 8.01 -6.73 -12.40
CA ALA A 75 6.83 -5.89 -12.16
C ALA A 75 7.01 -4.50 -12.77
N ALA A 76 8.17 -3.88 -12.58
CA ALA A 76 8.48 -2.57 -13.16
C ALA A 76 8.46 -2.61 -14.69
N ALA A 77 9.03 -3.66 -15.29
CA ALA A 77 9.03 -3.83 -16.74
C ALA A 77 7.60 -3.99 -17.29
N ARG A 78 6.75 -4.75 -16.61
CA ARG A 78 5.35 -4.95 -17.02
C ARG A 78 4.50 -3.70 -16.85
N ALA A 79 4.78 -2.86 -15.85
CA ALA A 79 4.08 -1.60 -15.68
C ALA A 79 4.36 -0.63 -16.84
N GLY A 80 5.54 -0.70 -17.44
CA GLY A 80 5.91 0.13 -18.59
C GLY A 80 5.91 1.61 -18.24
N ALA A 81 5.15 2.40 -19.01
CA ALA A 81 5.01 3.85 -18.78
C ALA A 81 4.04 4.21 -17.66
N ALA A 82 3.24 3.25 -17.16
CA ALA A 82 2.34 3.49 -16.03
C ALA A 82 3.13 3.55 -14.72
N THR A 83 2.56 4.21 -13.73
CA THR A 83 3.11 4.16 -12.38
C THR A 83 2.86 2.78 -11.77
N LEU A 84 3.87 2.22 -11.12
CA LEU A 84 3.75 1.00 -10.33
C LEU A 84 3.57 1.36 -8.87
N PHE A 85 2.40 1.05 -8.31
CA PHE A 85 2.12 1.22 -6.88
C PHE A 85 2.38 -0.08 -6.14
N VAL A 86 3.29 -0.04 -5.18
CA VAL A 86 3.55 -1.16 -4.27
C VAL A 86 2.58 -1.02 -3.10
N ILE A 87 1.63 -1.93 -2.98
CA ILE A 87 0.51 -1.78 -2.03
C ILE A 87 0.56 -2.73 -0.83
N GLY A 88 1.57 -3.56 -0.73
CA GLY A 88 1.79 -4.41 0.44
C GLY A 88 1.87 -5.90 0.12
N GLY A 89 2.05 -6.70 1.12
CA GLY A 89 2.20 -6.35 2.55
C GLY A 89 3.60 -5.97 3.01
N ALA A 90 3.83 -6.14 4.31
CA ALA A 90 5.05 -5.70 4.97
C ALA A 90 6.33 -6.31 4.36
N GLU A 91 6.31 -7.58 4.00
CA GLU A 91 7.45 -8.22 3.32
C GLU A 91 7.80 -7.54 2.00
N LEU A 92 6.79 -7.25 1.18
CA LEU A 92 6.99 -6.57 -0.09
C LEU A 92 7.50 -5.14 0.12
N PHE A 93 6.97 -4.41 1.09
CA PHE A 93 7.49 -3.09 1.42
C PHE A 93 8.97 -3.16 1.80
N SER A 94 9.36 -4.15 2.61
CA SER A 94 10.77 -4.31 3.03
C SER A 94 11.72 -4.46 1.85
N ILE A 95 11.37 -5.22 0.83
CA ILE A 95 12.22 -5.40 -0.35
C ILE A 95 12.12 -4.23 -1.35
N ALA A 96 11.07 -3.43 -1.27
CA ALA A 96 10.85 -2.31 -2.18
C ALA A 96 11.51 -1.00 -1.73
N TRP A 97 11.81 -0.83 -0.43
CA TRP A 97 12.38 0.42 0.09
C TRP A 97 13.56 0.95 -0.71
N PRO A 98 14.52 0.14 -1.15
CA PRO A 98 15.67 0.66 -1.89
C PRO A 98 15.35 1.31 -3.22
N ILE A 99 14.21 0.99 -3.83
CA ILE A 99 13.89 1.41 -5.19
C ILE A 99 12.71 2.37 -5.31
N ILE A 100 11.85 2.48 -4.30
CA ILE A 100 10.73 3.42 -4.37
C ILE A 100 11.20 4.84 -4.14
N GLY A 101 10.71 5.77 -4.96
CA GLY A 101 11.08 7.19 -4.88
C GLY A 101 9.99 8.06 -4.25
N ARG A 102 8.78 7.55 -4.13
CA ARG A 102 7.64 8.29 -3.59
C ARG A 102 6.79 7.39 -2.70
N LEU A 103 6.35 7.91 -1.58
CA LEU A 103 5.47 7.23 -0.64
C LEU A 103 4.21 8.06 -0.43
N GLU A 104 3.07 7.47 -0.75
CA GLU A 104 1.77 8.01 -0.39
C GLU A 104 1.32 7.33 0.90
N LEU A 105 1.36 8.07 1.99
CA LEU A 105 1.12 7.56 3.33
C LEU A 105 -0.14 8.17 3.92
N THR A 106 -0.97 7.34 4.54
CA THR A 106 -2.01 7.81 5.45
C THR A 106 -1.53 7.55 6.88
N GLU A 107 -1.32 8.63 7.62
CA GLU A 107 -1.03 8.56 9.05
C GLU A 107 -2.34 8.51 9.80
N VAL A 108 -2.58 7.44 10.52
CA VAL A 108 -3.76 7.30 11.40
C VAL A 108 -3.35 7.69 12.80
N HIS A 109 -3.98 8.74 13.33
CA HIS A 109 -3.61 9.32 14.64
C HIS A 109 -4.26 8.54 15.78
N ALA A 110 -3.82 7.29 15.91
CA ALA A 110 -4.25 6.33 16.93
C ALA A 110 -3.15 5.28 17.10
N ALA A 111 -3.24 4.50 18.17
CA ALA A 111 -2.29 3.42 18.47
C ALA A 111 -3.05 2.10 18.69
N PRO A 112 -3.73 1.55 17.65
CA PRO A 112 -4.48 0.31 17.78
C PRO A 112 -3.56 -0.89 17.97
N GLU A 113 -4.09 -1.96 18.53
CA GLU A 113 -3.42 -3.25 18.51
C GLU A 113 -3.37 -3.77 17.07
N GLY A 114 -2.27 -4.43 16.73
CA GLY A 114 -2.08 -5.05 15.44
C GLY A 114 -0.97 -6.08 15.45
N ASP A 115 -0.85 -6.81 14.36
CA ASP A 115 0.12 -7.89 14.21
C ASP A 115 1.09 -7.66 13.03
N VAL A 116 0.94 -6.56 12.31
CA VAL A 116 1.83 -6.18 11.21
C VAL A 116 2.25 -4.72 11.38
N TRP A 117 3.57 -4.47 11.27
CA TRP A 117 4.18 -3.15 11.38
C TRP A 117 4.93 -2.80 10.10
N LEU A 118 5.09 -1.51 9.85
CA LEU A 118 5.86 -1.01 8.70
C LEU A 118 7.35 -1.02 9.04
N ALA A 119 7.99 -2.17 8.84
CA ALA A 119 9.42 -2.34 9.10
C ALA A 119 10.28 -1.71 8.01
N GLY A 120 11.45 -1.19 8.39
CA GLY A 120 12.42 -0.61 7.45
C GLY A 120 12.11 0.82 7.01
N PHE A 121 11.01 1.39 7.44
CA PHE A 121 10.69 2.79 7.19
C PHE A 121 11.46 3.69 8.14
N ASP A 122 12.30 4.56 7.58
CA ASP A 122 13.00 5.60 8.32
C ASP A 122 12.59 6.96 7.77
N ARG A 123 11.88 7.75 8.58
CA ARG A 123 11.38 9.07 8.18
C ARG A 123 12.49 10.01 7.70
N ALA A 124 13.71 9.86 8.20
CA ALA A 124 14.83 10.68 7.83
C ALA A 124 15.23 10.57 6.35
N ASP A 125 14.90 9.46 5.71
CA ASP A 125 15.18 9.22 4.28
C ASP A 125 14.23 9.97 3.34
N TRP A 126 13.22 10.62 3.89
CA TRP A 126 12.11 11.17 3.12
C TRP A 126 11.89 12.64 3.41
N ARG A 127 11.50 13.40 2.36
CA ARG A 127 11.07 14.79 2.47
C ARG A 127 9.57 14.86 2.25
N GLU A 128 8.86 15.50 3.17
CA GLU A 128 7.42 15.71 3.04
C GLU A 128 7.14 16.82 2.02
N THR A 129 6.26 16.53 1.06
CA THR A 129 5.86 17.49 0.02
C THR A 129 4.38 17.87 0.09
N PHE A 130 3.58 17.09 0.82
CA PHE A 130 2.15 17.34 0.97
C PHE A 130 1.68 16.77 2.30
N ARG A 131 0.77 17.49 2.95
CA ARG A 131 0.07 17.01 4.15
C ARG A 131 -1.32 17.60 4.20
N GLU A 132 -2.32 16.75 4.43
CA GLU A 132 -3.70 17.17 4.62
C GLU A 132 -4.29 16.40 5.80
N ARG A 133 -4.58 17.12 6.88
CA ARG A 133 -5.18 16.53 8.09
C ARG A 133 -6.70 16.50 7.97
N HIS A 134 -7.29 15.41 8.44
CA HIS A 134 -8.72 15.21 8.60
C HIS A 134 -9.04 14.85 10.04
N ASP A 135 -10.01 15.54 10.64
CA ASP A 135 -10.47 15.21 11.98
C ASP A 135 -11.38 13.97 11.97
N ALA A 136 -11.48 13.30 13.12
CA ALA A 136 -12.49 12.26 13.31
C ALA A 136 -13.89 12.84 13.08
N ASP A 137 -14.77 12.04 12.52
CA ASP A 137 -16.16 12.42 12.24
C ASP A 137 -17.10 11.22 12.38
N ALA A 138 -18.35 11.35 11.94
CA ALA A 138 -19.36 10.29 12.05
C ALA A 138 -18.98 9.01 11.28
N ARG A 139 -18.13 9.12 10.25
CA ARG A 139 -17.68 7.99 9.42
C ARG A 139 -16.25 7.53 9.72
N HIS A 140 -15.50 8.30 10.51
CA HIS A 140 -14.10 8.06 10.81
C HIS A 140 -13.86 8.17 12.31
N ALA A 141 -13.60 7.03 12.96
CA ALA A 141 -13.39 6.98 14.40
C ALA A 141 -12.10 7.66 14.87
N HIS A 142 -11.13 7.84 13.97
CA HIS A 142 -9.83 8.44 14.27
C HIS A 142 -9.53 9.59 13.33
N PRO A 143 -8.81 10.63 13.80
CA PRO A 143 -8.23 11.61 12.89
C PRO A 143 -7.11 10.96 12.08
N PHE A 144 -6.87 11.48 10.90
CA PHE A 144 -5.84 10.95 10.00
C PHE A 144 -5.30 12.06 9.11
N SER A 145 -4.14 11.82 8.51
CA SER A 145 -3.51 12.76 7.58
C SER A 145 -3.06 12.05 6.32
N PHE A 146 -3.36 12.62 5.18
CA PHE A 146 -2.75 12.21 3.91
C PHE A 146 -1.41 12.92 3.78
N VAL A 147 -0.36 12.15 3.52
CA VAL A 147 1.01 12.64 3.48
C VAL A 147 1.70 12.09 2.23
N THR A 148 2.33 12.97 1.47
CA THR A 148 3.20 12.56 0.37
C THR A 148 4.64 12.80 0.78
N LEU A 149 5.45 11.77 0.66
CA LEU A 149 6.89 11.80 0.93
C LEU A 149 7.64 11.47 -0.36
N VAL A 150 8.72 12.17 -0.60
CA VAL A 150 9.66 11.84 -1.68
C VAL A 150 11.01 11.52 -1.09
N ARG A 151 11.75 10.61 -1.74
CA ARG A 151 13.08 10.23 -1.26
C ARG A 151 14.03 11.42 -1.33
N ARG A 152 14.85 11.57 -0.30
CA ARG A 152 15.90 12.61 -0.24
C ARG A 152 17.03 12.33 -1.22
#